data_99e52e0319fc5c888730f4d66c1ebff2
#
_entry.id   99e52e0319fc5c888730f4d66c1ebff2
#
_cell.length_a   1.000
_cell.length_b   1.000
_cell.length_c   1.000
_cell.angle_alpha   90.00
_cell.angle_beta   90.00
_cell.angle_gamma   90.00
#
_symmetry.space_group_name_H-M   'P 1'
#
loop_
_entity.id
_entity.type
_entity.pdbx_description
1 polymer ?
#
loop_
_entity_poly.entity_id
_entity_poly.type
_entity_poly.pdbx_seq_one_letter_code
_entity_poly.pdbx_strand_id
1 'polypeptide(L)'
;LVSPDNIGTSHAKNSWAGWPSTNTVVPSLVMGCVIEGEPDSESGYLCDVSLIDELLRSIATEVLICHPQRFPTGELMARGIYQEFLKRWNHAARLVSISLATNPYLEFSIISEQDMNLTADDDVTVQLTQQFEFSAAHRLHCSQLSDEKNRQLFGKCNNPAGHGHNYVLD
;
A
#
# COMPACT_ATOMS: atom_id res chain seq x y z
N LEU A 1 -10.80 8.76 -13.65
CA LEU A 1 -11.52 7.49 -13.77
C LEU A 1 -11.43 7.01 -15.22
N VAL A 2 -10.99 5.78 -15.42
CA VAL A 2 -10.85 5.17 -16.75
C VAL A 2 -12.24 4.77 -17.22
N SER A 3 -12.64 5.23 -18.41
CA SER A 3 -13.85 4.69 -19.05
C SER A 3 -13.61 3.22 -19.40
N PRO A 4 -14.62 2.33 -19.26
CA PRO A 4 -14.52 0.94 -19.69
C PRO A 4 -14.06 0.77 -21.16
N ASP A 5 -14.39 1.74 -22.01
CA ASP A 5 -14.02 1.73 -23.44
C ASP A 5 -12.51 1.96 -23.68
N ASN A 6 -11.78 2.39 -22.67
CA ASN A 6 -10.35 2.67 -22.74
C ASN A 6 -9.48 1.52 -22.19
N ILE A 7 -10.08 0.40 -21.82
CA ILE A 7 -9.36 -0.77 -21.34
C ILE A 7 -8.82 -1.56 -22.53
N GLY A 8 -7.49 -1.58 -22.64
CA GLY A 8 -6.82 -2.38 -23.67
C GLY A 8 -6.96 -3.89 -23.38
N THR A 9 -6.98 -4.69 -24.45
CA THR A 9 -7.06 -6.17 -24.38
C THR A 9 -5.70 -6.84 -24.14
N SER A 10 -4.65 -6.07 -23.84
CA SER A 10 -3.32 -6.63 -23.60
C SER A 10 -3.29 -7.44 -22.30
N HIS A 11 -3.08 -8.74 -22.44
CA HIS A 11 -2.86 -9.65 -21.33
C HIS A 11 -1.40 -9.58 -20.89
N ALA A 12 -1.04 -8.55 -20.15
CA ALA A 12 0.26 -8.52 -19.48
C ALA A 12 0.32 -9.63 -18.42
N LYS A 13 1.26 -10.58 -18.61
CA LYS A 13 1.38 -11.78 -17.77
C LYS A 13 2.36 -11.64 -16.60
N ASN A 14 2.88 -10.45 -16.35
CA ASN A 14 3.80 -10.22 -15.24
C ASN A 14 3.32 -9.08 -14.34
N SER A 15 3.72 -9.13 -13.07
CA SER A 15 3.36 -8.16 -12.04
C SER A 15 3.91 -6.74 -12.28
N TRP A 16 4.85 -6.58 -13.21
CA TRP A 16 5.48 -5.29 -13.54
C TRP A 16 4.72 -4.53 -14.64
N ALA A 17 3.85 -5.21 -15.35
CA ALA A 17 3.04 -4.58 -16.37
C ALA A 17 1.81 -3.94 -15.74
N GLY A 18 1.60 -2.66 -16.00
CA GLY A 18 0.40 -1.96 -15.59
C GLY A 18 -0.85 -2.69 -16.11
N TRP A 19 -1.82 -2.89 -15.23
CA TRP A 19 -3.08 -3.54 -15.55
C TRP A 19 -4.25 -2.74 -14.96
N PRO A 20 -5.36 -2.58 -15.69
CA PRO A 20 -5.52 -2.91 -17.12
C PRO A 20 -4.66 -2.01 -17.99
N SER A 21 -4.24 -2.49 -19.16
CA SER A 21 -3.55 -1.63 -20.11
C SER A 21 -4.52 -0.57 -20.64
N THR A 22 -4.04 0.65 -20.75
CA THR A 22 -4.86 1.80 -21.18
C THR A 22 -4.17 2.53 -22.31
N ASN A 23 -4.96 3.15 -23.18
CA ASN A 23 -4.47 3.98 -24.28
C ASN A 23 -4.27 5.45 -23.87
N THR A 24 -4.51 5.77 -22.61
CA THR A 24 -4.42 7.12 -22.05
C THR A 24 -3.61 7.13 -20.76
N VAL A 25 -3.11 8.29 -20.36
CA VAL A 25 -2.49 8.47 -19.05
C VAL A 25 -3.57 8.39 -17.99
N VAL A 26 -3.43 7.41 -17.10
CA VAL A 26 -4.36 7.20 -15.99
C VAL A 26 -3.58 7.14 -14.67
N PRO A 27 -4.21 7.49 -13.54
CA PRO A 27 -3.59 7.30 -12.24
C PRO A 27 -3.22 5.82 -12.04
N SER A 28 -2.01 5.57 -11.58
CA SER A 28 -1.60 4.24 -11.15
C SER A 28 -2.14 3.99 -9.75
N LEU A 29 -2.82 2.87 -9.55
CA LEU A 29 -3.24 2.39 -8.25
C LEU A 29 -2.43 1.14 -7.91
N VAL A 30 -1.96 1.07 -6.66
CA VAL A 30 -1.26 -0.12 -6.15
C VAL A 30 -2.16 -0.76 -5.10
N MET A 31 -2.45 -2.04 -5.28
CA MET A 31 -3.18 -2.82 -4.28
C MET A 31 -2.23 -3.78 -3.59
N GLY A 32 -2.32 -3.85 -2.27
CA GLY A 32 -1.67 -4.84 -1.43
C GLY A 32 -2.68 -5.78 -0.80
N CYS A 33 -2.28 -7.03 -0.65
CA CYS A 33 -3.06 -8.05 0.05
C CYS A 33 -2.10 -8.86 0.93
N VAL A 34 -2.45 -9.01 2.20
CA VAL A 34 -1.74 -9.88 3.13
C VAL A 34 -2.68 -10.98 3.56
N ILE A 35 -2.23 -12.22 3.37
CA ILE A 35 -2.92 -13.42 3.84
C ILE A 35 -2.02 -14.18 4.81
N GLU A 36 -2.62 -14.90 5.74
CA GLU A 36 -1.95 -15.68 6.77
C GLU A 36 -2.58 -17.06 6.90
N GLY A 37 -1.76 -18.06 7.18
CA GLY A 37 -2.20 -19.44 7.42
C GLY A 37 -1.02 -20.38 7.59
N GLU A 38 -1.31 -21.66 7.75
CA GLU A 38 -0.30 -22.71 7.80
C GLU A 38 0.05 -23.17 6.38
N PRO A 39 1.35 -23.26 6.04
CA PRO A 39 1.76 -23.82 4.76
C PRO A 39 1.33 -25.28 4.61
N ASP A 40 0.95 -25.67 3.41
CA ASP A 40 0.66 -27.05 3.08
C ASP A 40 1.88 -27.95 3.33
N SER A 41 1.71 -29.07 3.99
CA SER A 41 2.80 -29.92 4.45
C SER A 41 3.56 -30.63 3.33
N GLU A 42 2.97 -30.78 2.16
CA GLU A 42 3.60 -31.44 1.01
C GLU A 42 4.30 -30.46 0.08
N SER A 43 3.62 -29.38 -0.26
CA SER A 43 4.12 -28.37 -1.19
C SER A 43 4.94 -27.26 -0.53
N GLY A 44 4.72 -27.00 0.77
CA GLY A 44 5.32 -25.89 1.50
C GLY A 44 4.74 -24.51 1.12
N TYR A 45 3.70 -24.45 0.29
CA TYR A 45 3.03 -23.21 -0.11
C TYR A 45 1.83 -22.90 0.79
N LEU A 46 1.63 -21.62 1.04
CA LEU A 46 0.42 -21.13 1.72
C LEU A 46 -0.78 -21.19 0.78
N CYS A 47 -0.61 -20.72 -0.44
CA CYS A 47 -1.56 -20.83 -1.55
C CYS A 47 -0.86 -20.55 -2.88
N ASP A 48 -1.56 -20.81 -3.99
CA ASP A 48 -1.10 -20.36 -5.30
C ASP A 48 -1.30 -18.83 -5.43
N VAL A 49 -0.22 -18.10 -5.64
CA VAL A 49 -0.22 -16.63 -5.79
C VAL A 49 -1.10 -16.19 -6.97
N SER A 50 -1.24 -17.02 -8.01
CA SER A 50 -2.09 -16.71 -9.16
C SER A 50 -3.56 -16.56 -8.78
N LEU A 51 -4.02 -17.32 -7.77
CA LEU A 51 -5.40 -17.20 -7.26
C LEU A 51 -5.67 -15.82 -6.67
N ILE A 52 -4.70 -15.29 -5.93
CA ILE A 52 -4.81 -13.94 -5.34
C ILE A 52 -4.79 -12.89 -6.44
N ASP A 53 -3.87 -13.01 -7.39
CA ASP A 53 -3.72 -12.04 -8.49
C ASP A 53 -4.99 -11.98 -9.36
N GLU A 54 -5.52 -13.13 -9.75
CA GLU A 54 -6.77 -13.22 -10.53
C GLU A 54 -7.96 -12.64 -9.76
N LEU A 55 -8.09 -12.96 -8.47
CA LEU A 55 -9.16 -12.47 -7.63
C LEU A 55 -9.07 -10.95 -7.48
N LEU A 56 -7.91 -10.40 -7.12
CA LEU A 56 -7.71 -8.95 -6.97
C LEU A 56 -7.96 -8.21 -8.28
N ARG A 57 -7.52 -8.72 -9.42
CA ARG A 57 -7.77 -8.12 -10.74
C ARG A 57 -9.28 -8.10 -11.06
N SER A 58 -9.99 -9.20 -10.78
CA SER A 58 -11.43 -9.25 -10.95
C SER A 58 -12.17 -8.23 -10.09
N ILE A 59 -11.80 -8.14 -8.82
CA ILE A 59 -12.37 -7.18 -7.87
C ILE A 59 -12.04 -5.74 -8.28
N ALA A 60 -10.79 -5.47 -8.66
CA ALA A 60 -10.39 -4.15 -9.13
C ALA A 60 -11.19 -3.69 -10.34
N THR A 61 -11.43 -4.58 -11.29
CA THR A 61 -12.28 -4.28 -12.45
C THR A 61 -13.67 -3.87 -12.00
N GLU A 62 -14.29 -4.64 -11.13
CA GLU A 62 -15.64 -4.37 -10.66
C GLU A 62 -15.72 -3.07 -9.84
N VAL A 63 -14.87 -2.93 -8.81
CA VAL A 63 -14.93 -1.82 -7.86
C VAL A 63 -14.45 -0.51 -8.49
N LEU A 64 -13.32 -0.54 -9.20
CA LEU A 64 -12.65 0.68 -9.65
C LEU A 64 -13.07 1.13 -11.04
N ILE A 65 -13.52 0.20 -11.88
CA ILE A 65 -13.77 0.45 -13.30
C ILE A 65 -15.26 0.41 -13.63
N CYS A 66 -15.94 -0.69 -13.28
CA CYS A 66 -17.35 -0.87 -13.66
C CYS A 66 -18.31 -0.05 -12.82
N HIS A 67 -17.98 0.19 -11.54
CA HIS A 67 -18.84 0.89 -10.59
C HIS A 67 -18.16 2.05 -9.84
N PRO A 68 -17.46 2.96 -10.52
CA PRO A 68 -16.69 4.02 -9.86
C PRO A 68 -17.56 4.98 -9.03
N GLN A 69 -18.84 5.15 -9.39
CA GLN A 69 -19.78 6.02 -8.65
C GLN A 69 -20.22 5.41 -7.32
N ARG A 70 -20.14 4.08 -7.17
CA ARG A 70 -20.47 3.40 -5.91
C ARG A 70 -19.37 3.58 -4.87
N PHE A 71 -18.14 3.84 -5.31
CA PHE A 71 -16.95 3.96 -4.48
C PHE A 71 -16.20 5.26 -4.79
N PRO A 72 -16.78 6.43 -4.46
CA PRO A 72 -16.25 7.73 -4.89
C PRO A 72 -15.01 8.20 -4.14
N THR A 73 -14.64 7.56 -3.02
CA THR A 73 -13.45 7.91 -2.22
C THR A 73 -12.51 6.72 -2.08
N GLY A 74 -11.25 6.98 -1.71
CA GLY A 74 -10.25 5.93 -1.49
C GLY A 74 -10.64 4.98 -0.37
N GLU A 75 -11.26 5.50 0.69
CA GLU A 75 -11.77 4.72 1.81
C GLU A 75 -12.86 3.74 1.36
N LEU A 76 -13.81 4.23 0.58
CA LEU A 76 -14.90 3.38 0.07
C LEU A 76 -14.40 2.38 -0.97
N MET A 77 -13.39 2.73 -1.78
CA MET A 77 -12.73 1.80 -2.69
C MET A 77 -12.03 0.68 -1.91
N ALA A 78 -11.22 1.02 -0.90
CA ALA A 78 -10.53 0.03 -0.07
C ALA A 78 -11.54 -0.90 0.64
N ARG A 79 -12.62 -0.33 1.20
CA ARG A 79 -13.71 -1.10 1.82
C ARG A 79 -14.41 -2.02 0.82
N GLY A 80 -14.71 -1.53 -0.38
CA GLY A 80 -15.33 -2.32 -1.44
C GLY A 80 -14.44 -3.50 -1.87
N ILE A 81 -13.14 -3.27 -2.03
CA ILE A 81 -12.17 -4.32 -2.38
C ILE A 81 -12.10 -5.36 -1.26
N TYR A 82 -12.00 -4.94 -0.01
CA TYR A 82 -11.96 -5.82 1.16
C TYR A 82 -13.21 -6.71 1.26
N GLN A 83 -14.40 -6.12 1.16
CA GLN A 83 -15.66 -6.84 1.23
C GLN A 83 -15.84 -7.84 0.09
N GLU A 84 -15.50 -7.44 -1.14
CA GLU A 84 -15.57 -8.32 -2.30
C GLU A 84 -14.53 -9.46 -2.24
N PHE A 85 -13.35 -9.18 -1.65
CA PHE A 85 -12.36 -10.22 -1.40
C PHE A 85 -12.90 -11.27 -0.42
N LEU A 86 -13.43 -10.86 0.72
CA LEU A 86 -14.01 -11.79 1.72
C LEU A 86 -15.12 -12.66 1.15
N LYS A 87 -16.00 -12.09 0.30
CA LYS A 87 -17.11 -12.85 -0.34
C LYS A 87 -16.62 -13.96 -1.25
N ARG A 88 -15.47 -13.77 -1.89
CA ARG A 88 -14.97 -14.65 -2.96
C ARG A 88 -13.79 -15.51 -2.54
N TRP A 89 -13.13 -15.14 -1.44
CA TRP A 89 -11.99 -15.88 -0.91
C TRP A 89 -12.47 -17.15 -0.20
N ASN A 90 -12.26 -18.29 -0.86
CA ASN A 90 -12.62 -19.61 -0.32
C ASN A 90 -11.36 -20.45 -0.14
N HIS A 91 -10.52 -20.07 0.84
CA HIS A 91 -9.27 -20.73 1.14
C HIS A 91 -9.07 -20.82 2.65
N ALA A 92 -8.24 -21.79 3.10
CA ALA A 92 -7.93 -21.97 4.52
C ALA A 92 -7.11 -20.81 5.12
N ALA A 93 -6.29 -20.16 4.29
CA ALA A 93 -5.57 -18.95 4.68
C ALA A 93 -6.56 -17.77 4.82
N ARG A 94 -6.40 -16.98 5.89
CA ARG A 94 -7.25 -15.83 6.16
C ARG A 94 -6.69 -14.54 5.56
N LEU A 95 -7.56 -13.62 5.24
CA LEU A 95 -7.18 -12.25 4.89
C LEU A 95 -6.74 -11.50 6.16
N VAL A 96 -5.55 -10.90 6.13
CA VAL A 96 -5.02 -10.03 7.20
C VAL A 96 -5.25 -8.58 6.87
N SER A 97 -4.92 -8.15 5.65
CA SER A 97 -5.12 -6.77 5.26
C SER A 97 -5.32 -6.62 3.75
N ILE A 98 -6.02 -5.57 3.39
CA ILE A 98 -6.07 -4.99 2.05
C ILE A 98 -5.57 -3.57 2.13
N SER A 99 -4.72 -3.16 1.19
CA SER A 99 -4.32 -1.77 1.02
C SER A 99 -4.52 -1.29 -0.42
N LEU A 100 -4.77 0.00 -0.56
CA LEU A 100 -4.95 0.71 -1.82
C LEU A 100 -4.16 2.01 -1.77
N ALA A 101 -3.03 2.08 -2.46
CA ALA A 101 -2.28 3.30 -2.63
C ALA A 101 -2.68 4.01 -3.94
N THR A 102 -3.08 5.26 -3.83
CA THR A 102 -3.48 6.11 -4.96
C THR A 102 -2.30 6.89 -5.55
N ASN A 103 -1.23 7.01 -4.78
CA ASN A 103 0.07 7.54 -5.15
C ASN A 103 1.09 7.09 -4.09
N PRO A 104 2.41 7.34 -4.27
CA PRO A 104 3.43 6.90 -3.30
C PRO A 104 3.27 7.47 -1.88
N TYR A 105 2.47 8.51 -1.71
CA TYR A 105 2.32 9.26 -0.46
C TYR A 105 0.96 9.09 0.21
N LEU A 106 0.01 8.36 -0.40
CA LEU A 106 -1.34 8.21 0.14
C LEU A 106 -1.85 6.79 -0.04
N GLU A 107 -2.06 6.12 1.09
CA GLU A 107 -2.58 4.76 1.17
C GLU A 107 -3.83 4.69 2.06
N PHE A 108 -4.77 3.87 1.65
CA PHE A 108 -5.94 3.46 2.43
C PHE A 108 -5.82 1.97 2.73
N SER A 109 -5.90 1.59 4.00
CA SER A 109 -5.75 0.19 4.39
C SER A 109 -6.84 -0.25 5.36
N ILE A 110 -7.15 -1.54 5.31
CA ILE A 110 -8.01 -2.23 6.25
C ILE A 110 -7.22 -3.41 6.78
N ILE A 111 -7.15 -3.51 8.11
CA ILE A 111 -6.49 -4.60 8.80
C ILE A 111 -7.57 -5.39 9.53
N SER A 112 -7.67 -6.68 9.24
CA SER A 112 -8.55 -7.59 9.95
C SER A 112 -7.96 -7.90 11.32
N GLU A 113 -8.67 -7.57 12.39
CA GLU A 113 -8.26 -7.95 13.76
C GLU A 113 -8.27 -9.47 13.92
N GLN A 114 -7.28 -10.02 14.66
CA GLN A 114 -7.03 -11.46 14.75
C GLN A 114 -8.20 -12.28 15.31
N ASP A 115 -9.02 -11.68 16.18
CA ASP A 115 -10.08 -12.37 16.92
C ASP A 115 -11.48 -12.21 16.32
N MET A 116 -11.62 -11.49 15.20
CA MET A 116 -12.92 -11.26 14.58
C MET A 116 -13.08 -12.12 13.32
N ASN A 117 -14.03 -13.04 13.35
CA ASN A 117 -14.57 -13.67 12.14
C ASN A 117 -15.37 -12.62 11.36
N LEU A 118 -14.66 -11.63 10.79
CA LEU A 118 -15.28 -10.57 10.01
C LEU A 118 -15.92 -11.17 8.75
N THR A 119 -17.15 -10.78 8.53
CA THR A 119 -17.88 -11.07 7.30
C THR A 119 -17.87 -9.85 6.39
N ALA A 120 -18.27 -10.03 5.14
CA ALA A 120 -18.33 -8.94 4.17
C ALA A 120 -19.31 -7.80 4.57
N ASP A 121 -20.23 -8.07 5.50
CA ASP A 121 -21.24 -7.12 5.94
C ASP A 121 -20.85 -6.36 7.22
N ASP A 122 -19.74 -6.76 7.87
CA ASP A 122 -19.28 -6.11 9.09
C ASP A 122 -18.70 -4.70 8.81
N ASP A 123 -18.88 -3.81 9.78
CA ASP A 123 -18.26 -2.50 9.77
C ASP A 123 -16.76 -2.64 10.05
N VAL A 124 -15.95 -2.20 9.08
CA VAL A 124 -14.50 -2.24 9.20
C VAL A 124 -13.92 -0.84 9.25
N THR A 125 -12.88 -0.68 10.07
CA THR A 125 -12.13 0.58 10.15
C THR A 125 -11.18 0.69 8.97
N VAL A 126 -11.23 1.81 8.29
CA VAL A 126 -10.28 2.18 7.25
C VAL A 126 -9.23 3.10 7.86
N GLN A 127 -7.97 2.76 7.69
CA GLN A 127 -6.84 3.62 8.04
C GLN A 127 -6.42 4.41 6.80
N LEU A 128 -6.13 5.70 6.98
CA LEU A 128 -5.54 6.55 5.97
C LEU A 128 -4.12 6.89 6.41
N THR A 129 -3.15 6.54 5.59
CA THR A 129 -1.74 6.89 5.80
C THR A 129 -1.32 7.90 4.75
N GLN A 130 -0.81 9.05 5.19
CA GLN A 130 -0.23 10.06 4.30
C GLN A 130 1.22 10.29 4.65
N GLN A 131 2.09 10.05 3.67
CA GLN A 131 3.53 10.25 3.81
C GLN A 131 3.90 11.69 3.45
N PHE A 132 4.79 12.27 4.25
CA PHE A 132 5.37 13.60 4.02
C PHE A 132 6.88 13.50 3.92
N GLU A 133 7.44 14.17 2.93
CA GLU A 133 8.87 14.34 2.80
C GLU A 133 9.26 15.81 3.01
N PHE A 134 10.29 16.02 3.79
CA PHE A 134 10.88 17.35 3.95
C PHE A 134 12.39 17.27 4.18
N SER A 135 13.08 18.34 3.82
CA SER A 135 14.50 18.47 4.11
C SER A 135 14.71 19.44 5.26
N ALA A 136 15.57 19.05 6.19
CA ALA A 136 15.97 19.91 7.29
C ALA A 136 17.49 19.81 7.52
N ALA A 137 18.08 20.86 8.05
CA ALA A 137 19.50 20.89 8.40
C ALA A 137 19.68 21.15 9.89
N HIS A 138 20.69 20.52 10.47
CA HIS A 138 21.09 20.76 11.84
C HIS A 138 22.61 20.76 12.01
N ARG A 139 23.07 21.23 13.14
CA ARG A 139 24.43 21.14 13.59
C ARG A 139 24.50 20.49 14.97
N LEU A 140 25.42 19.55 15.16
CA LEU A 140 25.75 19.05 16.48
C LEU A 140 26.89 19.84 17.06
N HIS A 141 26.62 20.60 18.11
CA HIS A 141 27.59 21.44 18.78
C HIS A 141 27.24 21.59 20.26
N CYS A 142 28.21 21.37 21.13
CA CYS A 142 28.07 21.60 22.57
C CYS A 142 28.85 22.84 22.95
N SER A 143 28.16 23.88 23.43
CA SER A 143 28.78 25.16 23.84
C SER A 143 29.68 25.04 25.04
N GLN A 144 29.61 23.96 25.82
CA GLN A 144 30.47 23.69 26.97
C GLN A 144 31.81 23.04 26.61
N LEU A 145 31.96 22.59 25.35
CA LEU A 145 33.19 22.00 24.84
C LEU A 145 33.96 23.00 23.99
N SER A 146 35.30 22.84 23.98
CA SER A 146 36.13 23.61 23.04
C SER A 146 35.79 23.22 21.59
N ASP A 147 36.10 24.10 20.64
CA ASP A 147 35.86 23.81 19.20
C ASP A 147 36.59 22.56 18.72
N GLU A 148 37.76 22.26 19.29
CA GLU A 148 38.53 21.09 18.97
C GLU A 148 37.87 19.81 19.46
N LYS A 149 37.35 19.80 20.69
CA LYS A 149 36.55 18.68 21.23
C LYS A 149 35.25 18.49 20.48
N ASN A 150 34.59 19.59 20.11
CA ASN A 150 33.40 19.53 19.27
C ASN A 150 33.68 18.84 17.89
N ARG A 151 34.80 19.23 17.26
CA ARG A 151 35.23 18.62 15.99
C ARG A 151 35.58 17.13 16.13
N GLN A 152 36.28 16.78 17.22
CA GLN A 152 36.63 15.39 17.49
C GLN A 152 35.39 14.50 17.76
N LEU A 153 34.45 15.02 18.55
CA LEU A 153 33.28 14.28 18.99
C LEU A 153 32.22 14.16 17.88
N PHE A 154 31.92 15.24 17.19
CA PHE A 154 30.82 15.32 16.23
C PHE A 154 31.27 15.29 14.76
N GLY A 155 32.55 15.39 14.48
CA GLY A 155 33.11 15.29 13.14
C GLY A 155 32.42 16.22 12.13
N LYS A 156 31.94 15.64 11.03
CA LYS A 156 31.22 16.37 9.98
C LYS A 156 29.91 17.00 10.45
N CYS A 157 29.31 16.46 11.52
CA CYS A 157 28.06 17.00 12.07
C CYS A 157 28.25 18.32 12.81
N ASN A 158 29.49 18.70 13.14
CA ASN A 158 29.82 20.01 13.74
C ASN A 158 30.09 21.12 12.72
N ASN A 159 29.81 20.89 11.43
CA ASN A 159 29.95 21.92 10.40
C ASN A 159 29.13 23.18 10.80
N PRO A 160 29.74 24.39 10.86
CA PRO A 160 29.03 25.63 11.18
C PRO A 160 27.84 25.94 10.29
N ALA A 161 27.89 25.51 9.03
CA ALA A 161 26.78 25.63 8.08
C ALA A 161 25.69 24.55 8.28
N GLY A 162 25.90 23.63 9.24
CA GLY A 162 25.03 22.46 9.39
C GLY A 162 25.28 21.36 8.36
N HIS A 163 24.50 20.32 8.44
CA HIS A 163 24.35 19.29 7.40
C HIS A 163 22.89 18.94 7.26
N GLY A 164 22.48 18.62 6.03
CA GLY A 164 21.09 18.36 5.69
C GLY A 164 20.75 16.88 5.72
N HIS A 165 19.49 16.60 6.02
CA HIS A 165 18.85 15.30 5.93
C HIS A 165 17.50 15.41 5.22
N ASN A 166 17.12 14.36 4.52
CA ASN A 166 15.76 14.17 4.09
C ASN A 166 15.04 13.32 5.14
N TYR A 167 13.86 13.74 5.52
CA TYR A 167 13.00 13.07 6.48
C TYR A 167 11.74 12.60 5.78
N VAL A 168 11.30 11.42 6.14
CA VAL A 168 10.04 10.84 5.72
C VAL A 168 9.21 10.60 6.98
N LEU A 169 7.97 11.06 6.98
CA LEU A 169 6.97 10.86 8.03
C LEU A 169 5.73 10.20 7.44
N ASP A 170 5.22 9.19 8.13
CA ASP A 170 3.98 8.48 7.86
C ASP A 170 2.93 8.77 8.95
#